data_a1f642bbad61c04452626c47ed6cf85d
#
_entry.id   a1f642bbad61c04452626c47ed6cf85d
#
_cell.length_a   1.000
_cell.length_b   1.000
_cell.length_c   1.000
_cell.angle_alpha   90.00
_cell.angle_beta   90.00
_cell.angle_gamma   90.00
#
_symmetry.space_group_name_H-M   'P 1'
#
loop_
_entity.id
_entity.type
_entity.pdbx_description
1 polymer ?
#
loop_
_entity_poly.entity_id
_entity_poly.type
_entity_poly.pdbx_seq_one_letter_code
_entity_poly.pdbx_strand_id
1 'polypeptide(L)'
;MKIVIYGANEMASSIATEFFEDHDVIVIDADAKNLESFSKLDVGTICADALNIKILKDKEISDCDAFIACSNDDESNIIACLMAKQISEAQTICFVQKQESQVALNSLKDEHKASYAQCIDNIIWPQKLLVQEIFKIITVPDAVDVENFAHGRARLLEYRIKEDSELLNKQLKDCYFNSEVLVVGIVRNDELFIPNGNSEFLLNDKVFLMGTPIGLDIAADELFESKGKVKKITIIGGGSVGYELIGELEKTSMRMKLIENDYERCESLSLNFKKTLVLNGSGTSLELLEEEEVGKSDVVVAITNNDEKNLLCSLLSKQLGAKKVITRVSQSTTANLFERVGVDVAISQREACVNEIKNRIIDSRAGVIATVERGQGEILEIQLPQNFEAKPLFEIKMPVSCVIAIVKRGSKVIIPKGQTEIRPNDTLMIFTKTDDVVKVKECFK
;
A
#
# COMPACT_ATOMS: atom_id res chain seq x y z
N MET A 1 10.71 15.41 12.59
CA MET A 1 10.08 14.65 13.67
C MET A 1 11.13 13.73 14.29
N LYS A 2 10.94 13.36 15.56
CA LYS A 2 11.78 12.38 16.22
C LYS A 2 11.04 11.04 16.30
N ILE A 3 11.59 10.01 15.68
CA ILE A 3 11.01 8.69 15.56
C ILE A 3 11.88 7.70 16.33
N VAL A 4 11.27 6.97 17.26
CA VAL A 4 11.96 5.90 18.00
C VAL A 4 11.44 4.56 17.51
N ILE A 5 12.34 3.66 17.12
CA ILE A 5 12.04 2.31 16.62
C ILE A 5 12.58 1.29 17.64
N TYR A 6 11.70 0.46 18.19
CA TYR A 6 12.05 -0.67 19.03
C TYR A 6 12.08 -1.97 18.26
N GLY A 7 13.22 -2.67 18.30
CA GLY A 7 13.53 -3.88 17.57
C GLY A 7 14.35 -3.59 16.31
N ALA A 8 15.59 -4.09 16.24
CA ALA A 8 16.52 -3.86 15.14
C ALA A 8 16.52 -5.05 14.16
N ASN A 9 15.41 -5.30 13.51
CA ASN A 9 15.23 -6.32 12.49
C ASN A 9 15.14 -5.72 11.06
N GLU A 10 14.88 -6.54 10.07
CA GLU A 10 14.77 -6.10 8.67
C GLU A 10 13.61 -5.11 8.43
N MET A 11 12.52 -5.21 9.21
CA MET A 11 11.41 -4.24 9.14
C MET A 11 11.87 -2.88 9.68
N ALA A 12 12.54 -2.86 10.82
CA ALA A 12 13.13 -1.66 11.39
C ALA A 12 14.11 -1.00 10.43
N SER A 13 14.94 -1.81 9.75
CA SER A 13 15.87 -1.30 8.73
C SER A 13 15.14 -0.63 7.57
N SER A 14 14.05 -1.23 7.09
CA SER A 14 13.24 -0.63 6.01
C SER A 14 12.58 0.69 6.46
N ILE A 15 12.05 0.73 7.70
CA ILE A 15 11.46 1.94 8.29
C ILE A 15 12.55 3.01 8.46
N ALA A 16 13.69 2.67 9.06
CA ALA A 16 14.77 3.61 9.28
C ALA A 16 15.29 4.19 7.96
N THR A 17 15.49 3.36 6.94
CA THR A 17 15.93 3.79 5.59
C THR A 17 14.96 4.78 4.95
N GLU A 18 13.69 4.67 5.23
CA GLU A 18 12.67 5.53 4.64
C GLU A 18 12.56 6.90 5.32
N PHE A 19 12.88 6.95 6.62
CA PHE A 19 12.64 8.16 7.42
C PHE A 19 13.91 8.94 7.79
N PHE A 20 15.12 8.37 7.67
CA PHE A 20 16.34 8.97 8.21
C PHE A 20 16.77 10.28 7.53
N GLU A 21 16.42 10.49 6.26
CA GLU A 21 16.79 11.71 5.52
C GLU A 21 16.00 12.94 6.01
N ASP A 22 14.74 12.75 6.40
CA ASP A 22 13.83 13.84 6.76
C ASP A 22 13.53 13.93 8.28
N HIS A 23 13.93 12.92 9.06
CA HIS A 23 13.54 12.76 10.45
C HIS A 23 14.70 12.30 11.31
N ASP A 24 14.68 12.67 12.59
CA ASP A 24 15.62 12.17 13.60
C ASP A 24 15.17 10.77 14.04
N VAL A 25 15.90 9.74 13.63
CA VAL A 25 15.54 8.34 13.87
C VAL A 25 16.48 7.71 14.89
N ILE A 26 15.91 7.07 15.92
CA ILE A 26 16.65 6.30 16.93
C ILE A 26 16.14 4.86 16.92
N VAL A 27 17.08 3.90 16.83
CA VAL A 27 16.78 2.46 16.89
C VAL A 27 17.26 1.88 18.20
N ILE A 28 16.39 1.13 18.89
CA ILE A 28 16.67 0.49 20.18
C ILE A 28 16.54 -1.02 20.03
N ASP A 29 17.57 -1.75 20.45
CA ASP A 29 17.55 -3.20 20.54
C ASP A 29 18.45 -3.68 21.69
N ALA A 30 18.07 -4.78 22.33
CA ALA A 30 18.85 -5.37 23.41
C ALA A 30 20.14 -6.06 22.92
N ASP A 31 20.18 -6.50 21.66
CA ASP A 31 21.33 -7.14 21.04
C ASP A 31 22.10 -6.17 20.15
N ALA A 32 23.33 -5.85 20.56
CA ALA A 32 24.24 -4.96 19.82
C ALA A 32 24.50 -5.44 18.37
N LYS A 33 24.47 -6.76 18.11
CA LYS A 33 24.69 -7.32 16.77
C LYS A 33 23.58 -6.91 15.79
N ASN A 34 22.36 -6.82 16.27
CA ASN A 34 21.23 -6.37 15.43
C ASN A 34 21.42 -4.91 15.00
N LEU A 35 22.01 -4.08 15.86
CA LEU A 35 22.27 -2.66 15.58
C LEU A 35 23.40 -2.42 14.58
N GLU A 36 24.29 -3.40 14.33
CA GLU A 36 25.38 -3.26 13.36
C GLU A 36 24.87 -2.97 11.94
N SER A 37 23.69 -3.48 11.60
CA SER A 37 23.08 -3.26 10.27
C SER A 37 22.72 -1.79 10.01
N PHE A 38 22.55 -0.99 11.06
CA PHE A 38 22.21 0.44 10.99
C PHE A 38 23.43 1.36 10.91
N SER A 39 24.64 0.85 11.04
CA SER A 39 25.89 1.63 11.05
C SER A 39 26.17 2.43 9.78
N LYS A 40 25.48 2.11 8.68
CA LYS A 40 25.59 2.81 7.38
C LYS A 40 24.53 3.90 7.19
N LEU A 41 23.56 4.01 8.09
CA LEU A 41 22.51 5.00 8.06
C LEU A 41 22.85 6.08 9.10
N ASP A 42 22.45 7.32 8.82
CA ASP A 42 22.56 8.42 9.78
C ASP A 42 21.41 8.37 10.79
N VAL A 43 21.47 7.35 11.67
CA VAL A 43 20.46 7.10 12.71
C VAL A 43 21.13 6.87 14.06
N GLY A 44 20.49 7.32 15.13
CA GLY A 44 20.90 7.02 16.49
C GLY A 44 20.65 5.55 16.82
N THR A 45 21.59 4.90 17.54
CA THR A 45 21.40 3.53 17.99
C THR A 45 21.62 3.41 19.51
N ILE A 46 20.71 2.72 20.20
CA ILE A 46 20.78 2.49 21.64
C ILE A 46 20.71 1.00 21.92
N CYS A 47 21.82 0.43 22.45
CA CYS A 47 21.83 -0.96 22.88
C CYS A 47 21.23 -1.07 24.28
N ALA A 48 19.94 -1.34 24.34
CA ALA A 48 19.20 -1.47 25.60
C ALA A 48 17.88 -2.23 25.39
N ASP A 49 17.33 -2.75 26.48
CA ASP A 49 15.98 -3.29 26.49
C ASP A 49 14.97 -2.15 26.66
N ALA A 50 14.13 -1.93 25.66
CA ALA A 50 13.08 -0.92 25.70
C ALA A 50 11.96 -1.21 26.73
N LEU A 51 11.92 -2.41 27.32
CA LEU A 51 11.05 -2.70 28.46
C LEU A 51 11.60 -2.15 29.76
N ASN A 52 12.83 -1.60 29.75
CA ASN A 52 13.38 -0.91 30.88
C ASN A 52 12.90 0.54 30.95
N ILE A 53 12.03 0.84 31.92
CA ILE A 53 11.43 2.18 32.10
C ILE A 53 12.44 3.31 32.22
N LYS A 54 13.67 3.03 32.71
CA LYS A 54 14.72 4.05 32.81
C LYS A 54 15.21 4.50 31.45
N ILE A 55 15.26 3.58 30.48
CA ILE A 55 15.65 3.85 29.11
C ILE A 55 14.55 4.69 28.43
N LEU A 56 13.28 4.29 28.56
CA LEU A 56 12.16 5.05 27.99
C LEU A 56 11.99 6.43 28.59
N LYS A 57 12.45 6.66 29.85
CA LYS A 57 12.43 7.99 30.48
C LYS A 57 13.61 8.88 30.10
N ASP A 58 14.59 8.37 29.36
CA ASP A 58 15.62 9.22 28.80
C ASP A 58 14.99 10.26 27.88
N LYS A 59 15.47 11.51 27.98
CA LYS A 59 14.92 12.62 27.18
C LYS A 59 15.05 12.38 25.67
N GLU A 60 16.07 11.68 25.24
CA GLU A 60 16.24 11.32 23.84
C GLU A 60 15.11 10.42 23.31
N ILE A 61 14.45 9.67 24.19
CA ILE A 61 13.37 8.75 23.84
C ILE A 61 12.02 9.35 24.22
N SER A 62 11.90 9.93 25.42
CA SER A 62 10.62 10.46 25.92
C SER A 62 10.07 11.64 25.14
N ASP A 63 10.94 12.41 24.48
CA ASP A 63 10.57 13.57 23.66
C ASP A 63 10.29 13.18 22.18
N CYS A 64 10.07 11.88 21.88
CA CYS A 64 9.76 11.45 20.53
C CYS A 64 8.33 11.83 20.09
N ASP A 65 8.17 12.06 18.80
CA ASP A 65 6.88 12.30 18.16
C ASP A 65 6.14 10.98 17.83
N ALA A 66 6.91 9.93 17.48
CA ALA A 66 6.39 8.61 17.19
C ALA A 66 7.26 7.52 17.80
N PHE A 67 6.60 6.49 18.34
CA PHE A 67 7.24 5.28 18.88
C PHE A 67 6.72 4.05 18.13
N ILE A 68 7.61 3.36 17.43
CA ILE A 68 7.30 2.21 16.59
C ILE A 68 7.90 0.96 17.21
N ALA A 69 7.06 0.04 17.68
CA ALA A 69 7.51 -1.25 18.20
C ALA A 69 7.33 -2.34 17.13
N CYS A 70 8.43 -2.84 16.58
CA CYS A 70 8.45 -3.81 15.50
C CYS A 70 9.44 -4.96 15.71
N SER A 71 9.72 -5.33 16.97
CA SER A 71 10.49 -6.54 17.27
C SER A 71 9.78 -7.81 16.80
N ASN A 72 10.46 -8.96 16.89
CA ASN A 72 9.87 -10.25 16.50
C ASN A 72 8.92 -10.84 17.56
N ASP A 73 8.72 -10.17 18.69
CA ASP A 73 7.89 -10.61 19.80
C ASP A 73 6.72 -9.67 20.04
N ASP A 74 5.50 -10.15 19.78
CA ASP A 74 4.26 -9.37 19.88
C ASP A 74 4.05 -8.82 21.30
N GLU A 75 4.30 -9.64 22.31
CA GLU A 75 4.10 -9.31 23.71
C GLU A 75 5.02 -8.14 24.12
N SER A 76 6.28 -8.19 23.72
CA SER A 76 7.25 -7.09 23.93
C SER A 76 6.85 -5.82 23.20
N ASN A 77 6.37 -5.93 21.95
CA ASN A 77 5.91 -4.77 21.18
C ASN A 77 4.72 -4.08 21.86
N ILE A 78 3.74 -4.87 22.32
CA ILE A 78 2.56 -4.36 23.03
C ILE A 78 2.99 -3.64 24.32
N ILE A 79 3.83 -4.28 25.14
CA ILE A 79 4.28 -3.70 26.41
C ILE A 79 5.10 -2.42 26.16
N ALA A 80 6.01 -2.43 25.20
CA ALA A 80 6.82 -1.26 24.85
C ALA A 80 5.95 -0.07 24.43
N CYS A 81 4.95 -0.28 23.57
CA CYS A 81 3.99 0.76 23.18
C CYS A 81 3.18 1.30 24.35
N LEU A 82 2.68 0.42 25.24
CA LEU A 82 1.95 0.83 26.45
C LEU A 82 2.82 1.68 27.37
N MET A 83 4.08 1.29 27.57
CA MET A 83 5.03 2.03 28.41
C MET A 83 5.41 3.37 27.78
N ALA A 84 5.68 3.40 26.47
CA ALA A 84 5.99 4.64 25.75
C ALA A 84 4.85 5.66 25.87
N LYS A 85 3.60 5.23 25.69
CA LYS A 85 2.41 6.09 25.81
C LYS A 85 2.18 6.66 27.22
N GLN A 86 2.64 5.96 28.27
CA GLN A 86 2.58 6.46 29.64
C GLN A 86 3.65 7.50 29.96
N ILE A 87 4.71 7.55 29.17
CA ILE A 87 5.89 8.40 29.44
C ILE A 87 5.92 9.60 28.50
N SER A 88 5.40 9.45 27.29
CA SER A 88 5.43 10.45 26.22
C SER A 88 4.03 10.66 25.61
N GLU A 89 3.87 11.79 24.92
CA GLU A 89 2.72 12.08 24.06
C GLU A 89 2.88 11.48 22.66
N ALA A 90 3.89 10.61 22.45
CA ALA A 90 4.19 10.04 21.18
C ALA A 90 2.99 9.25 20.59
N GLN A 91 2.87 9.30 19.27
CA GLN A 91 2.02 8.39 18.53
C GLN A 91 2.63 6.99 18.57
N THR A 92 1.89 6.00 19.08
CA THR A 92 2.38 4.63 19.20
C THR A 92 1.92 3.76 18.03
N ILE A 93 2.85 3.02 17.43
CA ILE A 93 2.62 2.07 16.33
C ILE A 93 3.15 0.71 16.76
N CYS A 94 2.25 -0.26 16.92
CA CYS A 94 2.56 -1.60 17.40
C CYS A 94 2.44 -2.63 16.26
N PHE A 95 3.53 -3.32 15.95
CA PHE A 95 3.50 -4.47 15.05
C PHE A 95 3.07 -5.72 15.80
N VAL A 96 2.15 -6.48 15.20
CA VAL A 96 1.74 -7.80 15.67
C VAL A 96 1.77 -8.80 14.53
N GLN A 97 2.29 -10.00 14.80
CA GLN A 97 2.43 -11.07 13.81
C GLN A 97 1.41 -12.18 14.03
N LYS A 98 1.01 -12.42 15.29
CA LYS A 98 0.05 -13.46 15.67
C LYS A 98 -1.39 -12.93 15.51
N GLN A 99 -2.26 -13.75 14.89
CA GLN A 99 -3.67 -13.40 14.72
C GLN A 99 -4.37 -13.24 16.08
N GLU A 100 -4.02 -14.06 17.04
CA GLU A 100 -4.57 -14.01 18.41
C GLU A 100 -4.28 -12.66 19.08
N SER A 101 -3.06 -12.15 18.94
CA SER A 101 -2.66 -10.84 19.48
C SER A 101 -3.47 -9.72 18.86
N GLN A 102 -3.70 -9.77 17.55
CA GLN A 102 -4.50 -8.77 16.85
C GLN A 102 -5.97 -8.81 17.26
N VAL A 103 -6.56 -10.00 17.32
CA VAL A 103 -7.97 -10.17 17.74
C VAL A 103 -8.16 -9.68 19.17
N ALA A 104 -7.23 -10.02 20.07
CA ALA A 104 -7.27 -9.56 21.46
C ALA A 104 -7.21 -8.02 21.55
N LEU A 105 -6.27 -7.38 20.85
CA LEU A 105 -6.13 -5.92 20.88
C LEU A 105 -7.34 -5.19 20.26
N ASN A 106 -7.90 -5.71 19.18
CA ASN A 106 -9.09 -5.12 18.55
C ASN A 106 -10.35 -5.26 19.45
N SER A 107 -10.53 -6.42 20.08
CA SER A 107 -11.66 -6.64 21.01
C SER A 107 -11.59 -5.67 22.20
N LEU A 108 -10.39 -5.37 22.69
CA LEU A 108 -10.20 -4.41 23.77
C LEU A 108 -10.54 -2.97 23.34
N LYS A 109 -10.32 -2.62 22.07
CA LYS A 109 -10.70 -1.30 21.51
C LYS A 109 -12.22 -1.14 21.37
N ASP A 110 -12.92 -2.19 20.94
CA ASP A 110 -14.37 -2.17 20.68
C ASP A 110 -15.22 -2.11 21.96
N GLU A 111 -14.73 -2.69 23.06
CA GLU A 111 -15.48 -2.75 24.32
C GLU A 111 -15.56 -1.45 25.12
N HIS A 112 -14.95 -0.35 24.69
CA HIS A 112 -14.93 0.98 25.37
C HIS A 112 -14.60 0.97 26.88
N LYS A 113 -14.18 -0.16 27.44
CA LYS A 113 -14.01 -0.37 28.88
C LYS A 113 -12.59 -0.42 29.39
N ALA A 114 -11.62 -0.61 28.51
CA ALA A 114 -10.23 -0.73 28.93
C ALA A 114 -9.45 0.52 28.54
N SER A 115 -9.07 1.32 29.54
CA SER A 115 -8.19 2.48 29.35
C SER A 115 -6.83 2.11 28.70
N TYR A 116 -6.45 0.84 28.74
CA TYR A 116 -5.21 0.32 28.14
C TYR A 116 -5.27 0.19 26.59
N ALA A 117 -6.43 -0.12 26.02
CA ALA A 117 -6.56 -0.20 24.56
C ALA A 117 -6.46 1.17 23.85
N GLN A 118 -6.66 2.25 24.60
CA GLN A 118 -6.45 3.63 24.15
C GLN A 118 -4.97 4.04 24.16
N CYS A 119 -4.09 3.23 24.73
CA CYS A 119 -2.67 3.52 24.81
C CYS A 119 -1.85 3.03 23.58
N ILE A 120 -2.47 2.32 22.63
CA ILE A 120 -1.87 1.97 21.34
C ILE A 120 -2.68 2.65 20.25
N ASP A 121 -2.12 3.68 19.65
CA ASP A 121 -2.83 4.48 18.64
C ASP A 121 -3.06 3.64 17.37
N ASN A 122 -2.03 2.92 16.93
CA ASN A 122 -2.06 2.14 15.69
C ASN A 122 -1.52 0.72 15.88
N ILE A 123 -2.22 -0.24 15.30
CA ILE A 123 -1.78 -1.63 15.23
C ILE A 123 -1.52 -1.95 13.76
N ILE A 124 -0.36 -2.51 13.47
CA ILE A 124 0.04 -2.97 12.14
C ILE A 124 0.15 -4.49 12.15
N TRP A 125 -0.59 -5.14 11.27
CA TRP A 125 -0.50 -6.56 10.99
C TRP A 125 0.02 -6.77 9.57
N PRO A 126 1.33 -7.05 9.42
CA PRO A 126 1.98 -7.10 8.11
C PRO A 126 1.34 -8.06 7.10
N GLN A 127 0.91 -9.24 7.56
CA GLN A 127 0.26 -10.23 6.69
C GLN A 127 -1.05 -9.70 6.13
N LYS A 128 -1.84 -9.02 6.97
CA LYS A 128 -3.14 -8.46 6.54
C LYS A 128 -2.97 -7.32 5.56
N LEU A 129 -1.98 -6.46 5.76
CA LEU A 129 -1.67 -5.39 4.80
C LEU A 129 -1.30 -5.97 3.44
N LEU A 130 -0.42 -6.97 3.40
CA LEU A 130 -0.07 -7.65 2.15
C LEU A 130 -1.30 -8.28 1.47
N VAL A 131 -2.17 -8.94 2.25
CA VAL A 131 -3.42 -9.52 1.73
C VAL A 131 -4.33 -8.46 1.16
N GLN A 132 -4.46 -7.31 1.84
CA GLN A 132 -5.28 -6.20 1.37
C GLN A 132 -4.75 -5.62 0.05
N GLU A 133 -3.43 -5.46 -0.10
CA GLU A 133 -2.82 -5.02 -1.35
C GLU A 133 -3.07 -6.03 -2.49
N ILE A 134 -2.82 -7.32 -2.25
CA ILE A 134 -3.09 -8.38 -3.24
C ILE A 134 -4.58 -8.39 -3.62
N PHE A 135 -5.47 -8.31 -2.64
CA PHE A 135 -6.93 -8.32 -2.87
C PHE A 135 -7.40 -7.12 -3.71
N LYS A 136 -6.88 -5.92 -3.43
CA LYS A 136 -7.15 -4.72 -4.25
C LYS A 136 -6.78 -4.95 -5.71
N ILE A 137 -5.58 -5.47 -5.97
CA ILE A 137 -5.07 -5.71 -7.32
C ILE A 137 -5.84 -6.82 -8.06
N ILE A 138 -6.33 -7.84 -7.33
CA ILE A 138 -7.18 -8.89 -7.90
C ILE A 138 -8.55 -8.33 -8.30
N THR A 139 -9.14 -7.49 -7.47
CA THR A 139 -10.52 -6.99 -7.66
C THR A 139 -10.63 -5.91 -8.72
N VAL A 140 -9.53 -5.24 -9.07
CA VAL A 140 -9.48 -4.24 -10.13
C VAL A 140 -8.68 -4.82 -11.31
N PRO A 141 -9.35 -5.28 -12.37
CA PRO A 141 -8.68 -5.84 -13.55
C PRO A 141 -7.68 -4.84 -14.14
N ASP A 142 -6.52 -5.35 -14.57
CA ASP A 142 -5.43 -4.56 -15.21
C ASP A 142 -4.80 -3.44 -14.38
N ALA A 143 -5.26 -3.16 -13.14
CA ALA A 143 -4.57 -2.25 -12.24
C ALA A 143 -3.22 -2.84 -11.79
N VAL A 144 -2.22 -1.98 -11.72
CA VAL A 144 -0.92 -2.29 -11.09
C VAL A 144 -0.99 -1.99 -9.60
N ASP A 145 -1.66 -0.89 -9.24
CA ASP A 145 -1.91 -0.49 -7.85
C ASP A 145 -3.26 0.21 -7.68
N VAL A 146 -3.82 0.19 -6.45
CA VAL A 146 -5.13 0.77 -6.10
C VAL A 146 -5.10 1.37 -4.71
N GLU A 147 -5.24 2.67 -4.60
CA GLU A 147 -5.35 3.39 -3.33
C GLU A 147 -6.76 3.94 -3.11
N ASN A 148 -7.29 3.82 -1.88
CA ASN A 148 -8.62 4.32 -1.53
C ASN A 148 -8.52 5.53 -0.60
N PHE A 149 -9.30 6.58 -0.89
CA PHE A 149 -9.36 7.84 -0.16
C PHE A 149 -10.78 8.20 0.26
N ALA A 150 -10.93 9.18 1.13
CA ALA A 150 -12.22 9.70 1.57
C ALA A 150 -13.19 8.59 2.05
N HIS A 151 -12.70 7.65 2.85
CA HIS A 151 -13.47 6.47 3.33
C HIS A 151 -14.02 5.62 2.16
N GLY A 152 -13.19 5.38 1.13
CA GLY A 152 -13.54 4.55 -0.03
C GLY A 152 -14.43 5.24 -1.07
N ARG A 153 -14.67 6.55 -0.97
CA ARG A 153 -15.47 7.33 -1.94
C ARG A 153 -14.65 7.92 -3.07
N ALA A 154 -13.35 7.91 -2.95
CA ALA A 154 -12.39 8.27 -3.98
C ALA A 154 -11.33 7.18 -4.08
N ARG A 155 -10.77 6.99 -5.27
CA ARG A 155 -9.78 5.97 -5.54
C ARG A 155 -8.73 6.50 -6.51
N LEU A 156 -7.48 6.13 -6.32
CA LEU A 156 -6.41 6.19 -7.30
C LEU A 156 -6.23 4.81 -7.91
N LEU A 157 -6.02 4.76 -9.22
CA LEU A 157 -5.78 3.55 -9.99
C LEU A 157 -4.51 3.74 -10.81
N GLU A 158 -3.54 2.85 -10.68
CA GLU A 158 -2.38 2.77 -11.55
C GLU A 158 -2.64 1.76 -12.67
N TYR A 159 -2.44 2.20 -13.90
CA TYR A 159 -2.58 1.38 -15.09
C TYR A 159 -1.35 1.47 -15.99
N ARG A 160 -0.92 0.34 -16.56
CA ARG A 160 0.20 0.29 -17.51
C ARG A 160 -0.30 0.20 -18.94
N ILE A 161 0.15 1.11 -19.81
CA ILE A 161 -0.17 1.09 -21.25
C ILE A 161 0.48 -0.13 -21.89
N LYS A 162 -0.34 -1.02 -22.45
CA LYS A 162 0.03 -2.22 -23.19
C LYS A 162 -0.14 -2.01 -24.69
N GLU A 163 0.32 -2.97 -25.51
CA GLU A 163 0.20 -2.91 -26.99
C GLU A 163 -1.26 -2.89 -27.47
N ASP A 164 -2.17 -3.50 -26.73
CA ASP A 164 -3.61 -3.57 -27.00
C ASP A 164 -4.41 -2.43 -26.36
N SER A 165 -3.76 -1.47 -25.68
CA SER A 165 -4.44 -0.36 -25.04
C SER A 165 -5.02 0.63 -26.05
N GLU A 166 -6.29 0.99 -25.87
CA GLU A 166 -6.94 2.03 -26.69
C GLU A 166 -6.32 3.42 -26.51
N LEU A 167 -5.58 3.65 -25.44
CA LEU A 167 -4.90 4.91 -25.16
C LEU A 167 -3.58 5.04 -25.91
N LEU A 168 -2.97 3.93 -26.39
CA LEU A 168 -1.64 3.93 -26.99
C LEU A 168 -1.55 4.90 -28.17
N ASN A 169 -0.52 5.75 -28.17
CA ASN A 169 -0.23 6.78 -29.18
C ASN A 169 -1.34 7.84 -29.36
N LYS A 170 -2.23 8.00 -28.38
CA LYS A 170 -3.23 9.09 -28.38
C LYS A 170 -2.80 10.20 -27.41
N GLN A 171 -3.15 11.45 -27.74
CA GLN A 171 -3.00 12.56 -26.81
C GLN A 171 -4.12 12.56 -25.79
N LEU A 172 -3.85 12.98 -24.55
CA LEU A 172 -4.83 13.00 -23.46
C LEU A 172 -6.12 13.77 -23.84
N LYS A 173 -6.02 14.88 -24.57
CA LYS A 173 -7.18 15.66 -25.03
C LYS A 173 -8.07 14.92 -26.01
N ASP A 174 -7.55 13.92 -26.73
CA ASP A 174 -8.25 13.13 -27.75
C ASP A 174 -8.84 11.83 -27.15
N CYS A 175 -8.58 11.58 -25.86
CA CYS A 175 -9.11 10.43 -25.12
C CYS A 175 -10.39 10.81 -24.39
N TYR A 176 -11.36 9.91 -24.40
CA TYR A 176 -12.57 10.09 -23.63
C TYR A 176 -12.41 9.43 -22.25
N PHE A 177 -12.52 10.23 -21.21
CA PHE A 177 -12.69 9.78 -19.83
C PHE A 177 -14.05 10.25 -19.33
N ASN A 178 -14.78 9.38 -18.64
CA ASN A 178 -16.04 9.80 -18.05
C ASN A 178 -15.82 10.94 -17.03
N SER A 179 -16.90 11.66 -16.71
CA SER A 179 -16.81 12.90 -15.91
C SER A 179 -16.37 12.70 -14.47
N GLU A 180 -16.23 11.47 -14.02
CA GLU A 180 -15.86 11.09 -12.67
C GLU A 180 -14.42 10.58 -12.54
N VAL A 181 -13.61 10.76 -13.60
CA VAL A 181 -12.21 10.31 -13.65
C VAL A 181 -11.31 11.42 -14.19
N LEU A 182 -10.12 11.56 -13.61
CA LEU A 182 -9.04 12.43 -14.08
C LEU A 182 -7.75 11.64 -14.19
N VAL A 183 -6.96 11.92 -15.24
CA VAL A 183 -5.55 11.49 -15.33
C VAL A 183 -4.73 12.49 -14.51
N VAL A 184 -4.07 12.02 -13.45
CA VAL A 184 -3.36 12.88 -12.50
C VAL A 184 -1.84 12.82 -12.65
N GLY A 185 -1.30 11.71 -13.19
CA GLY A 185 0.12 11.51 -13.37
C GLY A 185 0.42 10.50 -14.47
N ILE A 186 1.61 10.58 -15.06
CA ILE A 186 2.17 9.56 -15.96
C ILE A 186 3.62 9.33 -15.56
N VAL A 187 4.01 8.06 -15.45
CA VAL A 187 5.41 7.66 -15.27
C VAL A 187 5.92 7.06 -16.56
N ARG A 188 7.01 7.60 -17.06
CA ARG A 188 7.71 7.16 -18.26
C ARG A 188 9.20 7.03 -17.98
N ASN A 189 9.79 5.89 -18.26
CA ASN A 189 11.20 5.60 -17.98
C ASN A 189 11.57 5.88 -16.51
N ASP A 190 10.72 5.44 -15.59
CA ASP A 190 10.85 5.63 -14.13
C ASP A 190 10.81 7.11 -13.66
N GLU A 191 10.34 8.06 -14.49
CA GLU A 191 10.17 9.46 -14.13
C GLU A 191 8.69 9.88 -14.17
N LEU A 192 8.18 10.40 -13.03
CA LEU A 192 6.82 10.92 -12.90
C LEU A 192 6.71 12.33 -13.49
N PHE A 193 5.67 12.59 -14.28
CA PHE A 193 5.27 13.93 -14.67
C PHE A 193 3.76 14.14 -14.61
N ILE A 194 3.34 15.38 -14.43
CA ILE A 194 1.94 15.78 -14.45
C ILE A 194 1.54 16.04 -15.92
N PRO A 195 0.58 15.25 -16.47
CA PRO A 195 0.21 15.39 -17.87
C PRO A 195 -0.64 16.63 -18.13
N ASN A 196 -0.63 17.08 -19.37
CA ASN A 196 -1.55 18.06 -19.93
C ASN A 196 -2.25 17.52 -21.17
N GLY A 197 -3.20 18.27 -21.73
CA GLY A 197 -4.00 17.80 -22.87
C GLY A 197 -3.18 17.34 -24.10
N ASN A 198 -1.95 17.82 -24.27
CA ASN A 198 -1.07 17.44 -25.39
C ASN A 198 -0.14 16.28 -25.05
N SER A 199 -0.16 15.80 -23.81
CA SER A 199 0.63 14.64 -23.41
C SER A 199 0.11 13.39 -24.12
N GLU A 200 1.02 12.64 -24.73
CA GLU A 200 0.74 11.41 -25.48
C GLU A 200 1.02 10.20 -24.57
N PHE A 201 0.20 9.17 -24.66
CA PHE A 201 0.39 7.89 -23.97
C PHE A 201 1.27 6.98 -24.82
N LEU A 202 2.38 6.51 -24.25
CA LEU A 202 3.32 5.61 -24.91
C LEU A 202 3.27 4.20 -24.29
N LEU A 203 3.79 3.23 -25.03
CA LEU A 203 3.91 1.86 -24.56
C LEU A 203 4.74 1.82 -23.25
N ASN A 204 4.27 1.04 -22.28
CA ASN A 204 4.83 0.88 -20.94
C ASN A 204 4.71 2.11 -20.00
N ASP A 205 4.09 3.21 -20.44
CA ASP A 205 3.73 4.28 -19.50
C ASP A 205 2.86 3.71 -18.36
N LYS A 206 3.14 4.12 -17.13
CA LYS A 206 2.21 3.94 -16.01
C LYS A 206 1.36 5.19 -15.88
N VAL A 207 0.06 5.04 -15.92
CA VAL A 207 -0.91 6.14 -15.88
C VAL A 207 -1.67 6.10 -14.55
N PHE A 208 -1.66 7.21 -13.84
CA PHE A 208 -2.41 7.37 -12.61
C PHE A 208 -3.75 8.04 -12.88
N LEU A 209 -4.84 7.32 -12.59
CA LEU A 209 -6.23 7.76 -12.72
C LEU A 209 -6.80 7.99 -11.32
N MET A 210 -7.42 9.14 -11.08
CA MET A 210 -8.10 9.44 -9.82
C MET A 210 -9.56 9.79 -10.06
N GLY A 211 -10.46 9.21 -9.24
CA GLY A 211 -11.89 9.40 -9.46
C GLY A 211 -12.76 8.73 -8.39
N THR A 212 -14.07 8.69 -8.66
CA THR A 212 -14.98 7.87 -7.86
C THR A 212 -14.76 6.39 -8.19
N PRO A 213 -15.01 5.46 -7.24
CA PRO A 213 -14.91 4.02 -7.53
C PRO A 213 -15.73 3.60 -8.75
N ILE A 214 -16.97 4.09 -8.86
CA ILE A 214 -17.86 3.77 -10.00
C ILE A 214 -17.29 4.34 -11.31
N GLY A 215 -16.80 5.59 -11.29
CA GLY A 215 -16.20 6.21 -12.46
C GLY A 215 -14.96 5.48 -12.94
N LEU A 216 -14.11 5.02 -12.02
CA LEU A 216 -12.91 4.25 -12.35
C LEU A 216 -13.24 2.84 -12.83
N ASP A 217 -14.25 2.18 -12.26
CA ASP A 217 -14.70 0.87 -12.73
C ASP A 217 -15.23 0.95 -14.18
N ILE A 218 -16.00 2.01 -14.52
CA ILE A 218 -16.46 2.27 -15.88
C ILE A 218 -15.26 2.56 -16.81
N ALA A 219 -14.33 3.42 -16.39
CA ALA A 219 -13.15 3.74 -17.19
C ALA A 219 -12.27 2.50 -17.41
N ALA A 220 -12.13 1.64 -16.40
CA ALA A 220 -11.42 0.38 -16.53
C ALA A 220 -12.09 -0.55 -17.57
N ASP A 221 -13.41 -0.65 -17.56
CA ASP A 221 -14.16 -1.47 -18.53
C ASP A 221 -14.07 -0.91 -19.96
N GLU A 222 -14.07 0.42 -20.13
CA GLU A 222 -14.06 1.08 -21.44
C GLU A 222 -12.67 1.20 -22.07
N LEU A 223 -11.64 1.53 -21.27
CA LEU A 223 -10.32 1.92 -21.78
C LEU A 223 -9.34 0.77 -21.84
N PHE A 224 -9.54 -0.26 -21.02
CA PHE A 224 -8.53 -1.28 -20.80
C PHE A 224 -8.96 -2.65 -21.34
N GLU A 225 -10.03 -2.68 -22.18
CA GLU A 225 -10.61 -3.94 -22.63
C GLU A 225 -10.61 -4.99 -21.52
N SER A 226 -11.07 -4.60 -20.34
CA SER A 226 -11.09 -5.53 -19.22
C SER A 226 -11.96 -6.70 -19.65
N LYS A 227 -11.32 -7.78 -20.11
CA LYS A 227 -11.94 -9.03 -20.58
C LYS A 227 -12.63 -9.73 -19.43
N GLY A 228 -13.51 -8.97 -18.75
CA GLY A 228 -14.41 -9.45 -17.70
C GLY A 228 -13.79 -9.51 -16.32
N LYS A 229 -14.64 -9.47 -15.32
CA LYS A 229 -14.31 -9.65 -13.89
C LYS A 229 -13.46 -10.91 -13.72
N VAL A 230 -12.44 -10.82 -12.86
CA VAL A 230 -11.64 -11.99 -12.45
C VAL A 230 -12.57 -13.08 -11.95
N LYS A 231 -12.49 -14.27 -12.55
CA LYS A 231 -13.36 -15.42 -12.24
C LYS A 231 -12.57 -16.60 -11.69
N LYS A 232 -11.32 -16.77 -12.16
CA LYS A 232 -10.47 -17.91 -11.83
C LYS A 232 -9.15 -17.43 -11.25
N ILE A 233 -8.86 -17.86 -10.05
CA ILE A 233 -7.62 -17.51 -9.34
C ILE A 233 -6.90 -18.78 -8.95
N THR A 234 -5.61 -18.83 -9.18
CA THR A 234 -4.73 -19.85 -8.61
C THR A 234 -3.78 -19.19 -7.61
N ILE A 235 -3.74 -19.71 -6.40
CA ILE A 235 -2.85 -19.28 -5.32
C ILE A 235 -1.79 -20.34 -5.13
N ILE A 236 -0.52 -19.97 -5.06
CA ILE A 236 0.60 -20.86 -4.81
C ILE A 236 1.23 -20.48 -3.46
N GLY A 237 1.03 -21.33 -2.45
CA GLY A 237 1.45 -21.15 -1.08
C GLY A 237 0.28 -20.98 -0.11
N GLY A 238 0.06 -21.97 0.74
CA GLY A 238 -0.99 -22.03 1.77
C GLY A 238 -0.55 -21.60 3.17
N GLY A 239 0.53 -20.82 3.29
CA GLY A 239 0.99 -20.25 4.55
C GLY A 239 0.00 -19.27 5.17
N SER A 240 0.44 -18.44 6.14
CA SER A 240 -0.44 -17.46 6.83
C SER A 240 -1.07 -16.45 5.87
N VAL A 241 -0.28 -15.91 4.93
CA VAL A 241 -0.78 -14.97 3.91
C VAL A 241 -1.78 -15.64 2.97
N GLY A 242 -1.50 -16.87 2.51
CA GLY A 242 -2.42 -17.64 1.66
C GLY A 242 -3.74 -17.95 2.36
N TYR A 243 -3.68 -18.33 3.62
CA TYR A 243 -4.87 -18.57 4.46
C TYR A 243 -5.77 -17.34 4.53
N GLU A 244 -5.20 -16.19 4.89
CA GLU A 244 -5.95 -14.93 5.00
C GLU A 244 -6.50 -14.47 3.64
N LEU A 245 -5.70 -14.59 2.57
CA LEU A 245 -6.13 -14.21 1.21
C LEU A 245 -7.32 -15.06 0.76
N ILE A 246 -7.27 -16.37 0.97
CA ILE A 246 -8.38 -17.27 0.64
C ILE A 246 -9.62 -16.87 1.45
N GLY A 247 -9.46 -16.58 2.76
CA GLY A 247 -10.56 -16.16 3.62
C GLY A 247 -11.29 -14.91 3.10
N GLU A 248 -10.56 -13.94 2.56
CA GLU A 248 -11.18 -12.77 1.93
C GLU A 248 -11.81 -13.10 0.56
N LEU A 249 -11.14 -13.90 -0.26
CA LEU A 249 -11.63 -14.26 -1.59
C LEU A 249 -12.86 -15.18 -1.54
N GLU A 250 -13.02 -16.04 -0.53
CA GLU A 250 -14.23 -16.88 -0.36
C GLU A 250 -15.52 -16.09 -0.14
N LYS A 251 -15.40 -14.83 0.27
CA LYS A 251 -16.54 -13.90 0.35
C LYS A 251 -17.04 -13.44 -1.03
N THR A 252 -16.25 -13.70 -2.07
CA THR A 252 -16.56 -13.34 -3.45
C THR A 252 -17.17 -14.51 -4.23
N SER A 253 -17.51 -14.26 -5.51
CA SER A 253 -17.99 -15.31 -6.44
C SER A 253 -16.87 -15.95 -7.29
N MET A 254 -15.61 -15.65 -6.99
CA MET A 254 -14.45 -16.14 -7.74
C MET A 254 -14.21 -17.64 -7.45
N ARG A 255 -13.71 -18.37 -8.45
CA ARG A 255 -13.30 -19.77 -8.32
C ARG A 255 -11.82 -19.82 -7.99
N MET A 256 -11.46 -20.51 -6.92
CA MET A 256 -10.10 -20.53 -6.42
C MET A 256 -9.51 -21.93 -6.45
N LYS A 257 -8.24 -22.00 -6.85
CA LYS A 257 -7.35 -23.14 -6.63
C LYS A 257 -6.22 -22.72 -5.71
N LEU A 258 -5.83 -23.59 -4.81
CA LEU A 258 -4.65 -23.41 -3.96
C LEU A 258 -3.71 -24.58 -4.18
N ILE A 259 -2.44 -24.29 -4.48
CA ILE A 259 -1.37 -25.28 -4.55
C ILE A 259 -0.49 -25.11 -3.31
N GLU A 260 -0.38 -26.17 -2.51
CA GLU A 260 0.44 -26.21 -1.30
C GLU A 260 1.23 -27.52 -1.25
N ASN A 261 2.51 -27.40 -0.89
CA ASN A 261 3.42 -28.54 -0.89
C ASN A 261 3.32 -29.41 0.37
N ASP A 262 2.91 -28.83 1.47
CA ASP A 262 2.76 -29.51 2.76
C ASP A 262 1.39 -30.22 2.83
N TYR A 263 1.41 -31.54 2.99
CA TYR A 263 0.19 -32.37 3.00
C TYR A 263 -0.71 -32.06 4.21
N GLU A 264 -0.13 -31.96 5.42
CA GLU A 264 -0.91 -31.68 6.63
C GLU A 264 -1.56 -30.30 6.55
N ARG A 265 -0.84 -29.33 5.97
CA ARG A 265 -1.36 -28.00 5.70
C ARG A 265 -2.51 -28.04 4.68
N CYS A 266 -2.41 -28.85 3.63
CA CYS A 266 -3.49 -29.04 2.66
C CYS A 266 -4.76 -29.61 3.32
N GLU A 267 -4.63 -30.61 4.20
CA GLU A 267 -5.78 -31.13 4.95
C GLU A 267 -6.45 -30.04 5.79
N SER A 268 -5.67 -29.30 6.57
CA SER A 268 -6.18 -28.20 7.39
C SER A 268 -6.91 -27.15 6.55
N LEU A 269 -6.33 -26.74 5.42
CA LEU A 269 -6.92 -25.74 4.52
C LEU A 269 -8.22 -26.24 3.88
N SER A 270 -8.29 -27.50 3.46
CA SER A 270 -9.50 -28.10 2.86
C SER A 270 -10.65 -28.26 3.85
N LEU A 271 -10.34 -28.40 5.14
CA LEU A 271 -11.34 -28.40 6.20
C LEU A 271 -11.95 -27.03 6.44
N ASN A 272 -11.13 -25.96 6.36
CA ASN A 272 -11.53 -24.59 6.65
C ASN A 272 -12.22 -23.91 5.45
N PHE A 273 -11.75 -24.19 4.22
CA PHE A 273 -12.22 -23.52 3.00
C PHE A 273 -13.04 -24.47 2.13
N LYS A 274 -14.29 -24.11 1.85
CA LYS A 274 -15.23 -25.00 1.14
C LYS A 274 -15.39 -24.68 -0.34
N LYS A 275 -15.04 -23.43 -0.74
CA LYS A 275 -15.14 -22.97 -2.14
C LYS A 275 -13.80 -23.07 -2.88
N THR A 276 -12.73 -23.38 -2.17
CA THR A 276 -11.37 -23.43 -2.69
C THR A 276 -10.95 -24.88 -2.98
N LEU A 277 -10.52 -25.17 -4.20
CA LEU A 277 -9.91 -26.45 -4.54
C LEU A 277 -8.46 -26.46 -4.03
N VAL A 278 -8.18 -27.26 -3.02
CA VAL A 278 -6.83 -27.41 -2.45
C VAL A 278 -6.12 -28.58 -3.11
N LEU A 279 -4.94 -28.34 -3.65
CA LEU A 279 -4.10 -29.29 -4.38
C LEU A 279 -2.78 -29.45 -3.64
N ASN A 280 -2.41 -30.70 -3.31
CA ASN A 280 -1.11 -30.98 -2.72
C ASN A 280 -0.07 -31.18 -3.82
N GLY A 281 0.95 -30.31 -3.84
CA GLY A 281 2.05 -30.40 -4.77
C GLY A 281 2.92 -29.15 -4.82
N SER A 282 3.97 -29.22 -5.64
CA SER A 282 4.89 -28.10 -5.81
C SER A 282 4.39 -27.13 -6.87
N GLY A 283 4.29 -25.84 -6.52
CA GLY A 283 4.00 -24.76 -7.47
C GLY A 283 5.08 -24.56 -8.55
N THR A 284 6.22 -25.25 -8.45
CA THR A 284 7.27 -25.27 -9.49
C THR A 284 7.22 -26.53 -10.38
N SER A 285 6.25 -27.44 -10.16
CA SER A 285 6.05 -28.59 -11.03
C SER A 285 5.27 -28.21 -12.28
N LEU A 286 5.94 -28.18 -13.43
CA LEU A 286 5.31 -27.86 -14.71
C LEU A 286 4.16 -28.82 -15.03
N GLU A 287 4.34 -30.13 -14.78
CA GLU A 287 3.33 -31.18 -14.98
C GLU A 287 2.04 -30.86 -14.19
N LEU A 288 2.17 -30.54 -12.89
CA LEU A 288 1.03 -30.16 -12.05
C LEU A 288 0.34 -28.88 -12.56
N LEU A 289 1.13 -27.85 -12.94
CA LEU A 289 0.58 -26.61 -13.43
C LEU A 289 -0.18 -26.77 -14.76
N GLU A 290 0.29 -27.67 -15.64
CA GLU A 290 -0.38 -28.00 -16.88
C GLU A 290 -1.65 -28.82 -16.63
N GLU A 291 -1.58 -29.90 -15.85
CA GLU A 291 -2.72 -30.77 -15.51
C GLU A 291 -3.86 -29.97 -14.87
N GLU A 292 -3.51 -29.06 -13.97
CA GLU A 292 -4.47 -28.21 -13.28
C GLU A 292 -4.85 -26.95 -14.07
N GLU A 293 -4.43 -26.85 -15.31
CA GLU A 293 -4.77 -25.74 -16.22
C GLU A 293 -4.50 -24.35 -15.60
N VAL A 294 -3.39 -24.18 -14.86
CA VAL A 294 -3.03 -22.92 -14.19
C VAL A 294 -2.92 -21.76 -15.19
N GLY A 295 -2.47 -22.04 -16.41
CA GLY A 295 -2.43 -21.06 -17.50
C GLY A 295 -3.78 -20.49 -17.93
N LYS A 296 -4.91 -21.10 -17.56
CA LYS A 296 -6.26 -20.58 -17.80
C LYS A 296 -6.79 -19.71 -16.66
N SER A 297 -5.97 -19.42 -15.66
CA SER A 297 -6.31 -18.51 -14.56
C SER A 297 -6.31 -17.07 -15.04
N ASP A 298 -7.29 -16.28 -14.56
CA ASP A 298 -7.28 -14.83 -14.77
C ASP A 298 -6.15 -14.18 -13.94
N VAL A 299 -5.93 -14.68 -12.71
CA VAL A 299 -4.83 -14.26 -11.84
C VAL A 299 -4.16 -15.46 -11.21
N VAL A 300 -2.83 -15.46 -11.17
CA VAL A 300 -2.03 -16.38 -10.35
C VAL A 300 -1.29 -15.56 -9.29
N VAL A 301 -1.33 -16.03 -8.05
CA VAL A 301 -0.69 -15.34 -6.90
C VAL A 301 0.33 -16.28 -6.28
N ALA A 302 1.63 -15.95 -6.40
CA ALA A 302 2.72 -16.71 -5.78
C ALA A 302 3.16 -16.05 -4.47
N ILE A 303 2.85 -16.69 -3.34
CA ILE A 303 3.02 -16.12 -1.98
C ILE A 303 3.64 -17.09 -0.97
N THR A 304 4.56 -17.91 -1.44
CA THR A 304 5.36 -18.76 -0.54
C THR A 304 6.36 -17.89 0.26
N ASN A 305 7.07 -18.50 1.21
CA ASN A 305 8.11 -17.81 1.99
C ASN A 305 9.48 -17.78 1.30
N ASN A 306 9.54 -18.06 0.00
CA ASN A 306 10.80 -18.12 -0.76
C ASN A 306 10.64 -17.35 -2.07
N ASP A 307 11.41 -16.28 -2.23
CA ASP A 307 11.32 -15.36 -3.38
C ASP A 307 11.68 -16.04 -4.70
N GLU A 308 12.70 -16.91 -4.72
CA GLU A 308 13.12 -17.64 -5.94
C GLU A 308 12.00 -18.58 -6.41
N LYS A 309 11.36 -19.30 -5.48
CA LYS A 309 10.21 -20.13 -5.80
C LYS A 309 9.05 -19.31 -6.31
N ASN A 310 8.75 -18.17 -5.66
CA ASN A 310 7.68 -17.28 -6.09
C ASN A 310 7.93 -16.77 -7.51
N LEU A 311 9.16 -16.34 -7.83
CA LEU A 311 9.54 -15.94 -9.18
C LEU A 311 9.32 -17.07 -10.18
N LEU A 312 9.86 -18.27 -9.88
CA LEU A 312 9.75 -19.42 -10.79
C LEU A 312 8.30 -19.81 -11.03
N CYS A 313 7.48 -19.89 -9.97
CA CYS A 313 6.05 -20.18 -10.09
C CYS A 313 5.33 -19.16 -10.98
N SER A 314 5.65 -17.88 -10.80
CA SER A 314 5.05 -16.79 -11.57
C SER A 314 5.42 -16.85 -13.05
N LEU A 315 6.70 -17.07 -13.37
CA LEU A 315 7.18 -17.18 -14.75
C LEU A 315 6.60 -18.42 -15.46
N LEU A 316 6.58 -19.58 -14.79
CA LEU A 316 5.95 -20.80 -15.33
C LEU A 316 4.46 -20.56 -15.61
N SER A 317 3.73 -19.97 -14.64
CA SER A 317 2.31 -19.68 -14.82
C SER A 317 2.06 -18.73 -15.99
N LYS A 318 2.92 -17.70 -16.13
CA LYS A 318 2.86 -16.75 -17.25
C LYS A 318 3.12 -17.43 -18.59
N GLN A 319 4.14 -18.28 -18.66
CA GLN A 319 4.49 -19.06 -19.85
C GLN A 319 3.34 -19.99 -20.27
N LEU A 320 2.60 -20.56 -19.31
CA LEU A 320 1.42 -21.40 -19.56
C LEU A 320 0.19 -20.61 -20.02
N GLY A 321 0.21 -19.25 -19.93
CA GLY A 321 -0.83 -18.39 -20.44
C GLY A 321 -1.70 -17.71 -19.39
N ALA A 322 -1.31 -17.71 -18.11
CA ALA A 322 -1.99 -16.94 -17.07
C ALA A 322 -2.03 -15.45 -17.46
N LYS A 323 -3.21 -14.81 -17.31
CA LYS A 323 -3.38 -13.45 -17.79
C LYS A 323 -2.59 -12.42 -16.94
N LYS A 324 -2.60 -12.62 -15.62
CA LYS A 324 -1.90 -11.76 -14.65
C LYS A 324 -1.21 -12.61 -13.59
N VAL A 325 0.02 -12.26 -13.24
CA VAL A 325 0.76 -12.90 -12.15
C VAL A 325 1.14 -11.88 -11.10
N ILE A 326 0.82 -12.19 -9.85
CA ILE A 326 1.14 -11.38 -8.68
C ILE A 326 2.12 -12.17 -7.82
N THR A 327 3.21 -11.54 -7.40
CA THR A 327 4.29 -12.23 -6.69
C THR A 327 4.63 -11.50 -5.40
N ARG A 328 4.69 -12.23 -4.29
CA ARG A 328 5.28 -11.71 -3.06
C ARG A 328 6.79 -11.71 -3.16
N VAL A 329 7.41 -10.60 -2.73
CA VAL A 329 8.85 -10.45 -2.55
C VAL A 329 9.20 -9.99 -1.14
N SER A 330 10.38 -10.35 -0.68
CA SER A 330 10.86 -9.95 0.65
C SER A 330 11.35 -8.50 0.69
N GLN A 331 11.92 -8.00 -0.41
CA GLN A 331 12.52 -6.67 -0.50
C GLN A 331 12.00 -5.90 -1.71
N SER A 332 11.77 -4.60 -1.56
CA SER A 332 11.30 -3.70 -2.63
C SER A 332 12.27 -3.62 -3.81
N THR A 333 13.58 -3.71 -3.55
CA THR A 333 14.60 -3.74 -4.61
C THR A 333 14.46 -4.96 -5.52
N THR A 334 14.02 -6.09 -4.97
CA THR A 334 13.76 -7.34 -5.71
C THR A 334 12.49 -7.23 -6.56
N ALA A 335 11.50 -6.44 -6.14
CA ALA A 335 10.25 -6.25 -6.88
C ALA A 335 10.51 -5.76 -8.31
N ASN A 336 11.36 -4.75 -8.47
CA ASN A 336 11.73 -4.21 -9.79
C ASN A 336 12.37 -5.25 -10.71
N LEU A 337 13.23 -6.09 -10.14
CA LEU A 337 13.87 -7.16 -10.91
C LEU A 337 12.81 -8.16 -11.40
N PHE A 338 11.86 -8.54 -10.55
CA PHE A 338 10.81 -9.49 -10.90
C PHE A 338 9.90 -8.95 -12.00
N GLU A 339 9.52 -7.68 -11.93
CA GLU A 339 8.73 -7.03 -12.97
C GLU A 339 9.47 -6.96 -14.31
N ARG A 340 10.79 -6.67 -14.29
CA ARG A 340 11.62 -6.65 -15.51
C ARG A 340 11.76 -8.02 -16.17
N VAL A 341 11.69 -9.10 -15.42
CA VAL A 341 11.77 -10.47 -15.98
C VAL A 341 10.42 -11.05 -16.35
N GLY A 342 9.31 -10.30 -16.21
CA GLY A 342 8.00 -10.66 -16.75
C GLY A 342 6.90 -10.93 -15.74
N VAL A 343 7.13 -10.68 -14.45
CA VAL A 343 6.06 -10.65 -13.44
C VAL A 343 5.23 -9.38 -13.65
N ASP A 344 3.90 -9.47 -13.60
CA ASP A 344 3.05 -8.31 -13.82
C ASP A 344 3.05 -7.36 -12.61
N VAL A 345 3.02 -7.94 -11.40
CA VAL A 345 3.04 -7.18 -10.14
C VAL A 345 3.87 -7.92 -9.09
N ALA A 346 4.85 -7.24 -8.51
CA ALA A 346 5.62 -7.74 -7.38
C ALA A 346 5.38 -6.89 -6.14
N ILE A 347 4.93 -7.51 -5.04
CA ILE A 347 4.52 -6.82 -3.82
C ILE A 347 5.43 -7.18 -2.67
N SER A 348 5.99 -6.16 -2.00
CA SER A 348 6.75 -6.32 -0.77
C SER A 348 5.87 -6.07 0.45
N GLN A 349 5.84 -7.04 1.37
CA GLN A 349 5.16 -6.89 2.66
C GLN A 349 5.75 -5.74 3.48
N ARG A 350 7.07 -5.52 3.39
CA ARG A 350 7.76 -4.45 4.12
C ARG A 350 7.36 -3.08 3.57
N GLU A 351 7.31 -2.95 2.26
CA GLU A 351 6.89 -1.71 1.60
C GLU A 351 5.44 -1.35 1.95
N ALA A 352 4.53 -2.33 1.96
CA ALA A 352 3.16 -2.12 2.40
C ALA A 352 3.09 -1.59 3.85
N CYS A 353 3.94 -2.12 4.76
CA CYS A 353 4.03 -1.64 6.14
C CYS A 353 4.62 -0.23 6.23
N VAL A 354 5.69 0.06 5.49
CA VAL A 354 6.32 1.39 5.48
C VAL A 354 5.35 2.45 4.96
N ASN A 355 4.63 2.16 3.88
CA ASN A 355 3.62 3.05 3.32
C ASN A 355 2.47 3.29 4.33
N GLU A 356 2.03 2.26 5.02
CA GLU A 356 1.01 2.39 6.08
C GLU A 356 1.51 3.26 7.25
N ILE A 357 2.78 3.11 7.67
CA ILE A 357 3.38 3.96 8.70
C ILE A 357 3.47 5.41 8.21
N LYS A 358 3.95 5.63 6.99
CA LYS A 358 3.97 6.98 6.38
C LYS A 358 2.61 7.64 6.46
N ASN A 359 1.59 6.96 5.96
CA ASN A 359 0.22 7.48 5.95
C ASN A 359 -0.25 7.85 7.37
N ARG A 360 0.09 7.07 8.39
CA ARG A 360 -0.33 7.32 9.78
C ARG A 360 0.47 8.41 10.48
N ILE A 361 1.79 8.46 10.28
CA ILE A 361 2.65 9.48 10.89
C ILE A 361 2.43 10.83 10.21
N ILE A 362 2.25 10.86 8.89
CA ILE A 362 2.08 12.08 8.08
C ILE A 362 0.68 12.67 8.28
N ASP A 363 -0.35 11.84 8.46
CA ASP A 363 -1.76 12.26 8.65
C ASP A 363 -1.94 13.25 9.82
N SER A 364 -1.05 13.23 10.79
CA SER A 364 -1.12 14.12 11.95
C SER A 364 -0.61 15.55 11.73
N ARG A 365 0.22 15.87 10.71
CA ARG A 365 0.91 17.16 10.61
C ARG A 365 1.04 17.84 9.25
N ALA A 366 0.89 17.13 8.13
CA ALA A 366 1.33 17.67 6.84
C ALA A 366 0.32 17.65 5.69
N GLY A 367 -0.86 17.03 5.84
CA GLY A 367 -1.83 16.96 4.76
C GLY A 367 -1.39 16.08 3.56
N VAL A 368 -0.29 15.32 3.66
CA VAL A 368 0.05 14.24 2.70
C VAL A 368 -0.69 13.01 3.14
N ILE A 369 -1.52 12.44 2.28
CA ILE A 369 -2.34 11.26 2.57
C ILE A 369 -1.90 10.02 1.84
N ALA A 370 -1.09 10.14 0.79
CA ALA A 370 -0.47 9.02 0.10
C ALA A 370 0.76 9.45 -0.69
N THR A 371 1.67 8.51 -0.87
CA THR A 371 2.85 8.66 -1.70
C THR A 371 2.81 7.59 -2.79
N VAL A 372 3.07 7.95 -4.03
CA VAL A 372 3.04 7.06 -5.19
C VAL A 372 4.37 7.00 -5.91
N GLU A 373 4.57 5.96 -6.70
CA GLU A 373 5.78 5.74 -7.50
C GLU A 373 7.06 6.00 -6.69
N ARG A 374 7.21 5.28 -5.57
CA ARG A 374 8.43 5.29 -4.74
C ARG A 374 8.86 6.68 -4.27
N GLY A 375 7.90 7.50 -3.91
CA GLY A 375 8.19 8.82 -3.36
C GLY A 375 8.31 9.94 -4.39
N GLN A 376 8.05 9.70 -5.69
CA GLN A 376 8.10 10.75 -6.70
C GLN A 376 6.84 11.62 -6.74
N GLY A 377 5.68 11.07 -6.35
CA GLY A 377 4.41 11.79 -6.34
C GLY A 377 3.70 11.68 -5.00
N GLU A 378 2.96 12.72 -4.66
CA GLU A 378 2.19 12.78 -3.42
C GLU A 378 0.75 13.24 -3.66
N ILE A 379 -0.15 12.71 -2.83
CA ILE A 379 -1.52 13.17 -2.73
C ILE A 379 -1.65 13.97 -1.43
N LEU A 380 -1.99 15.24 -1.57
CA LEU A 380 -2.18 16.15 -0.45
C LEU A 380 -3.67 16.28 -0.13
N GLU A 381 -4.04 16.25 1.14
CA GLU A 381 -5.36 16.66 1.62
C GLU A 381 -5.24 18.05 2.28
N ILE A 382 -5.86 19.06 1.69
CA ILE A 382 -5.78 20.44 2.17
C ILE A 382 -7.20 20.95 2.45
N GLN A 383 -7.49 21.26 3.69
CA GLN A 383 -8.74 21.91 4.08
C GLN A 383 -8.62 23.43 3.90
N LEU A 384 -9.53 23.99 3.09
CA LEU A 384 -9.56 25.44 2.86
C LEU A 384 -10.08 26.20 4.08
N PRO A 385 -9.48 27.34 4.40
CA PRO A 385 -9.90 28.14 5.54
C PRO A 385 -11.27 28.79 5.29
N GLN A 386 -11.95 29.20 6.39
CA GLN A 386 -13.28 29.84 6.31
C GLN A 386 -13.27 31.18 5.57
N ASN A 387 -12.14 31.87 5.54
CA ASN A 387 -11.95 33.14 4.83
C ASN A 387 -11.50 32.98 3.38
N PHE A 388 -11.45 31.73 2.84
CA PHE A 388 -11.14 31.50 1.45
C PHE A 388 -12.20 32.15 0.55
N GLU A 389 -11.79 32.88 -0.48
CA GLU A 389 -12.69 33.47 -1.46
C GLU A 389 -13.17 32.41 -2.45
N ALA A 390 -14.48 32.20 -2.53
CA ALA A 390 -15.05 31.23 -3.46
C ALA A 390 -14.80 31.65 -4.92
N LYS A 391 -14.18 30.77 -5.71
CA LYS A 391 -13.83 31.03 -7.11
C LYS A 391 -13.77 29.75 -7.93
N PRO A 392 -13.99 29.84 -9.27
CA PRO A 392 -13.84 28.69 -10.14
C PRO A 392 -12.41 28.15 -10.14
N LEU A 393 -12.26 26.83 -10.30
CA LEU A 393 -10.97 26.14 -10.28
C LEU A 393 -9.97 26.74 -11.29
N PHE A 394 -10.40 27.15 -12.48
CA PHE A 394 -9.51 27.72 -13.52
C PHE A 394 -8.89 29.06 -13.12
N GLU A 395 -9.45 29.77 -12.10
CA GLU A 395 -8.89 31.02 -11.55
C GLU A 395 -7.83 30.77 -10.48
N ILE A 396 -7.73 29.54 -9.95
CA ILE A 396 -6.73 29.18 -8.96
C ILE A 396 -5.40 28.96 -9.69
N LYS A 397 -4.50 29.97 -9.58
CA LYS A 397 -3.17 29.85 -10.17
C LYS A 397 -2.26 29.04 -9.25
N MET A 398 -1.87 27.86 -9.72
CA MET A 398 -0.90 27.04 -9.02
C MET A 398 0.52 27.41 -9.47
N PRO A 399 1.52 27.49 -8.55
CA PRO A 399 2.89 27.87 -8.88
C PRO A 399 3.66 26.75 -9.58
N VAL A 400 3.13 25.55 -9.54
CA VAL A 400 3.75 24.33 -10.07
C VAL A 400 2.71 23.45 -10.74
N SER A 401 3.18 22.48 -11.52
CA SER A 401 2.30 21.47 -12.14
C SER A 401 1.72 20.55 -11.06
N CYS A 402 0.41 20.64 -10.85
CA CYS A 402 -0.34 19.76 -9.97
C CYS A 402 -1.78 19.61 -10.47
N VAL A 403 -2.50 18.61 -9.96
CA VAL A 403 -3.90 18.37 -10.31
C VAL A 403 -4.73 18.35 -9.03
N ILE A 404 -5.69 19.28 -8.91
CA ILE A 404 -6.75 19.16 -7.90
C ILE A 404 -7.71 18.08 -8.42
N ALA A 405 -7.55 16.88 -7.90
CA ALA A 405 -8.24 15.71 -8.42
C ALA A 405 -9.62 15.51 -7.79
N ILE A 406 -9.78 15.92 -6.52
CA ILE A 406 -11.01 15.74 -5.76
C ILE A 406 -11.28 16.98 -4.91
N VAL A 407 -12.56 17.34 -4.84
CA VAL A 407 -13.09 18.32 -3.89
C VAL A 407 -14.09 17.60 -2.98
N LYS A 408 -13.79 17.54 -1.69
CA LYS A 408 -14.68 17.00 -0.67
C LYS A 408 -15.43 18.16 -0.01
N ARG A 409 -16.75 18.15 -0.16
CA ARG A 409 -17.66 19.16 0.41
C ARG A 409 -18.67 18.49 1.34
N GLY A 410 -18.41 18.53 2.63
CA GLY A 410 -19.14 17.73 3.60
C GLY A 410 -19.04 16.24 3.28
N SER A 411 -20.18 15.59 3.04
CA SER A 411 -20.23 14.17 2.66
C SER A 411 -20.07 13.90 1.16
N LYS A 412 -20.08 14.94 0.31
CA LYS A 412 -19.97 14.78 -1.16
C LYS A 412 -18.51 14.77 -1.61
N VAL A 413 -18.20 13.86 -2.54
CA VAL A 413 -16.97 13.84 -3.32
C VAL A 413 -17.30 14.36 -4.72
N ILE A 414 -16.53 15.32 -5.20
CA ILE A 414 -16.71 15.99 -6.49
C ILE A 414 -15.39 15.84 -7.26
N ILE A 415 -15.46 15.35 -8.48
CA ILE A 415 -14.34 15.39 -9.41
C ILE A 415 -14.40 16.74 -10.12
N PRO A 416 -13.49 17.69 -9.84
CA PRO A 416 -13.64 19.06 -10.29
C PRO A 416 -13.31 19.20 -11.76
N LYS A 417 -14.02 20.14 -12.41
CA LYS A 417 -13.72 20.65 -13.75
C LYS A 417 -13.32 22.12 -13.63
N GLY A 418 -12.76 22.69 -14.68
CA GLY A 418 -12.34 24.09 -14.66
C GLY A 418 -13.39 25.06 -14.11
N GLN A 419 -14.67 24.84 -14.43
CA GLN A 419 -15.81 25.66 -13.97
C GLN A 419 -16.29 25.31 -12.55
N THR A 420 -15.74 24.27 -11.89
CA THR A 420 -16.15 23.89 -10.55
C THR A 420 -15.74 24.99 -9.57
N GLU A 421 -16.71 25.53 -8.86
CA GLU A 421 -16.49 26.54 -7.83
C GLU A 421 -15.90 25.89 -6.57
N ILE A 422 -14.73 26.34 -6.18
CA ILE A 422 -14.06 25.95 -4.94
C ILE A 422 -14.49 26.92 -3.84
N ARG A 423 -14.90 26.39 -2.68
CA ARG A 423 -15.57 27.14 -1.60
C ARG A 423 -14.81 27.05 -0.28
N PRO A 424 -15.05 28.00 0.65
CA PRO A 424 -14.58 27.87 2.03
C PRO A 424 -14.95 26.52 2.64
N ASN A 425 -14.08 25.98 3.48
CA ASN A 425 -14.22 24.66 4.13
C ASN A 425 -14.27 23.44 3.20
N ASP A 426 -14.08 23.60 1.88
CA ASP A 426 -13.83 22.46 1.02
C ASP A 426 -12.50 21.80 1.39
N THR A 427 -12.42 20.49 1.33
CA THR A 427 -11.16 19.77 1.43
C THR A 427 -10.74 19.33 0.03
N LEU A 428 -9.55 19.74 -0.39
CA LEU A 428 -8.99 19.43 -1.70
C LEU A 428 -8.05 18.23 -1.60
N MET A 429 -8.16 17.28 -2.53
CA MET A 429 -7.12 16.27 -2.75
C MET A 429 -6.35 16.65 -4.00
N ILE A 430 -5.05 16.88 -3.83
CA ILE A 430 -4.17 17.43 -4.86
C ILE A 430 -3.06 16.45 -5.14
N PHE A 431 -2.93 16.02 -6.38
CA PHE A 431 -1.80 15.22 -6.85
C PHE A 431 -0.67 16.13 -7.32
N THR A 432 0.55 15.91 -6.84
CA THR A 432 1.73 16.72 -7.19
C THR A 432 3.01 15.89 -7.13
N LYS A 433 4.11 16.40 -7.68
CA LYS A 433 5.45 15.83 -7.45
C LYS A 433 5.87 16.13 -5.99
N THR A 434 6.66 15.23 -5.42
CA THR A 434 7.17 15.37 -4.05
C THR A 434 7.96 16.66 -3.85
N ASP A 435 8.81 17.05 -4.81
CA ASP A 435 9.58 18.30 -4.78
C ASP A 435 8.73 19.58 -4.75
N ASP A 436 7.47 19.50 -5.17
CA ASP A 436 6.57 20.64 -5.30
C ASP A 436 5.55 20.77 -4.14
N VAL A 437 5.55 19.83 -3.21
CA VAL A 437 4.59 19.76 -2.08
C VAL A 437 4.56 21.06 -1.26
N VAL A 438 5.73 21.61 -0.92
CA VAL A 438 5.83 22.84 -0.12
C VAL A 438 5.17 24.00 -0.84
N LYS A 439 5.45 24.17 -2.13
CA LYS A 439 4.90 25.26 -2.97
C LYS A 439 3.37 25.14 -3.10
N VAL A 440 2.86 23.89 -3.24
CA VAL A 440 1.41 23.64 -3.30
C VAL A 440 0.74 24.01 -1.98
N LYS A 441 1.31 23.63 -0.84
CA LYS A 441 0.77 23.96 0.49
C LYS A 441 0.74 25.47 0.75
N GLU A 442 1.74 26.20 0.30
CA GLU A 442 1.80 27.66 0.46
C GLU A 442 0.69 28.41 -0.28
N CYS A 443 0.15 27.85 -1.36
CA CYS A 443 -0.95 28.45 -2.11
C CYS A 443 -2.29 28.49 -1.38
N PHE A 444 -2.46 27.66 -0.36
CA PHE A 444 -3.73 27.51 0.35
C PHE A 444 -3.64 27.88 1.84
N LYS A 445 -2.55 28.56 2.24
CA LYS A 445 -2.38 29.11 3.61
C LYS A 445 -3.12 30.42 3.83
#